data_87c9fb60db65ff01768cc776ac83ede2
#
_entry.id   87c9fb60db65ff01768cc776ac83ede2
#
_cell.length_a   1.000
_cell.length_b   1.000
_cell.length_c   1.000
_cell.angle_alpha   90.00
_cell.angle_beta   90.00
_cell.angle_gamma   90.00
#
_symmetry.space_group_name_H-M   'P 1'
#
loop_
_entity.id
_entity.type
_entity.pdbx_description
1 polymer ?
#
loop_
_entity_poly.entity_id
_entity_poly.type
_entity_poly.pdbx_seq_one_letter_code
_entity_poly.pdbx_strand_id
1 'polypeptide(L)'
;MNGEKYGGGQDARLKVFFLYSLTRIYALGYIKNVESVFEVIAEPNRRAILSLLVANQQSVGEIERQLRMPQPTVSKHLRVLREAGFVESTVDAQRRLYRLRPEPLMELDAWLAPFRRFWSAHIDALERHLDRMDEATRKRKKKPVTRPRREFN
;
A
#
# COMPACT_ATOMS: atom_id res chain seq x y z
N MET A 1 -5.92 27.24 -40.65
CA MET A 1 -5.55 28.23 -39.61
C MET A 1 -6.24 27.80 -38.32
N ASN A 2 -5.46 27.78 -37.27
CA ASN A 2 -5.83 27.55 -35.86
C ASN A 2 -6.14 26.09 -35.50
N GLY A 3 -5.42 25.44 -34.61
CA GLY A 3 -4.32 25.78 -33.70
C GLY A 3 -4.44 24.84 -32.52
N GLU A 4 -3.69 23.74 -32.59
CA GLU A 4 -3.51 22.85 -31.41
C GLU A 4 -2.55 23.52 -30.43
N LYS A 5 -3.03 23.89 -29.30
CA LYS A 5 -2.25 24.14 -28.08
C LYS A 5 -3.13 23.79 -26.88
N TYR A 6 -2.74 22.79 -26.12
CA TYR A 6 -2.85 22.67 -24.67
C TYR A 6 -2.76 21.20 -24.27
N GLY A 7 -1.55 20.72 -24.04
CA GLY A 7 -1.27 19.38 -23.48
C GLY A 7 0.09 19.26 -22.78
N GLY A 8 0.98 20.27 -22.92
CA GLY A 8 2.38 20.15 -22.49
C GLY A 8 2.71 20.54 -21.04
N GLY A 9 1.82 21.21 -20.34
CA GLY A 9 2.16 21.82 -19.05
C GLY A 9 2.03 20.89 -17.81
N GLN A 10 1.17 19.92 -17.86
CA GLN A 10 0.98 18.99 -16.72
C GLN A 10 2.03 17.89 -16.70
N ASP A 11 2.45 17.42 -17.87
CA ASP A 11 3.48 16.37 -18.01
C ASP A 11 4.87 16.87 -17.58
N ALA A 12 5.19 18.12 -17.87
CA ALA A 12 6.44 18.73 -17.46
C ALA A 12 6.53 18.94 -15.95
N ARG A 13 5.44 19.35 -15.30
CA ARG A 13 5.38 19.49 -13.83
C ARG A 13 5.46 18.14 -13.11
N LEU A 14 4.84 17.11 -13.63
CA LEU A 14 4.93 15.75 -13.11
C LEU A 14 6.34 15.18 -13.29
N LYS A 15 7.00 15.41 -14.42
CA LYS A 15 8.39 14.99 -14.66
C LYS A 15 9.36 15.73 -13.75
N VAL A 16 9.20 17.03 -13.56
CA VAL A 16 10.06 17.83 -12.66
C VAL A 16 9.83 17.40 -11.20
N PHE A 17 8.59 17.16 -10.78
CA PHE A 17 8.29 16.66 -9.42
C PHE A 17 8.83 15.25 -9.21
N PHE A 18 8.75 14.39 -10.22
CA PHE A 18 9.29 13.03 -10.18
C PHE A 18 10.83 13.04 -10.15
N LEU A 19 11.47 13.89 -10.94
CA LEU A 19 12.92 14.09 -10.90
C LEU A 19 13.38 14.70 -9.57
N TYR A 20 12.63 15.67 -9.03
CA TYR A 20 12.99 16.33 -7.76
C TYR A 20 12.83 15.38 -6.56
N SER A 21 11.80 14.54 -6.56
CA SER A 21 11.63 13.51 -5.52
C SER A 21 12.67 12.40 -5.67
N LEU A 22 13.00 11.96 -6.90
CA LEU A 22 14.08 11.01 -7.17
C LEU A 22 15.45 11.57 -6.74
N THR A 23 15.77 12.83 -7.11
CA THR A 23 17.05 13.45 -6.77
C THR A 23 17.20 13.63 -5.25
N ARG A 24 16.12 13.93 -4.52
CA ARG A 24 16.13 14.05 -3.07
C ARG A 24 16.25 12.69 -2.37
N ILE A 25 15.68 11.65 -2.97
CA ILE A 25 15.80 10.25 -2.53
C ILE A 25 17.24 9.74 -2.76
N TYR A 26 17.86 10.09 -3.90
CA TYR A 26 19.24 9.68 -4.22
C TYR A 26 20.30 10.48 -3.47
N ALA A 27 20.10 11.78 -3.24
CA ALA A 27 21.10 12.66 -2.66
C ALA A 27 21.28 12.51 -1.13
N LEU A 28 20.36 11.88 -0.42
CA LEU A 28 20.36 11.76 1.05
C LEU A 28 20.65 10.35 1.59
N GLY A 29 21.18 9.43 0.78
CA GLY A 29 21.44 8.07 1.25
C GLY A 29 20.14 7.23 1.48
N TYR A 30 19.02 7.74 1.01
CA TYR A 30 17.69 7.17 1.22
C TYR A 30 17.51 5.78 0.58
N ILE A 31 18.27 5.49 -0.50
CA ILE A 31 18.16 4.21 -1.20
C ILE A 31 18.69 3.03 -0.39
N LYS A 32 19.77 3.24 0.37
CA LYS A 32 20.26 2.19 1.28
C LYS A 32 19.23 1.79 2.32
N ASN A 33 18.43 2.75 2.78
CA ASN A 33 17.38 2.49 3.77
C ASN A 33 16.17 1.78 3.15
N VAL A 34 15.75 2.14 1.94
CA VAL A 34 14.59 1.51 1.29
C VAL A 34 14.86 0.05 0.95
N GLU A 35 16.05 -0.30 0.43
CA GLU A 35 16.42 -1.70 0.21
C GLU A 35 16.42 -2.49 1.51
N SER A 36 16.96 -1.93 2.61
CA SER A 36 16.92 -2.56 3.93
C SER A 36 15.49 -2.71 4.47
N VAL A 37 14.61 -1.75 4.20
CA VAL A 37 13.18 -1.82 4.56
C VAL A 37 12.52 -3.03 3.89
N PHE A 38 12.73 -3.21 2.58
CA PHE A 38 12.17 -4.35 1.84
C PHE A 38 12.72 -5.68 2.34
N GLU A 39 14.01 -5.79 2.59
CA GLU A 39 14.61 -7.00 3.14
C GLU A 39 14.01 -7.36 4.50
N VAL A 40 13.80 -6.36 5.36
CA VAL A 40 13.21 -6.58 6.68
C VAL A 40 11.77 -7.06 6.56
N ILE A 41 10.94 -6.43 5.75
CA ILE A 41 9.52 -6.82 5.61
C ILE A 41 9.30 -8.04 4.71
N ALA A 42 10.30 -8.52 3.98
CA ALA A 42 10.17 -9.72 3.15
C ALA A 42 9.88 -10.97 3.99
N GLU A 43 10.35 -11.02 5.24
CA GLU A 43 10.19 -12.18 6.11
C GLU A 43 8.83 -12.15 6.84
N PRO A 44 8.00 -13.23 6.71
CA PRO A 44 6.62 -13.25 7.22
C PRO A 44 6.50 -13.05 8.72
N ASN A 45 7.38 -13.66 9.52
CA ASN A 45 7.33 -13.55 10.97
C ASN A 45 7.62 -12.13 11.46
N ARG A 46 8.51 -11.39 10.76
CA ARG A 46 8.75 -9.98 11.08
C ARG A 46 7.52 -9.14 10.79
N ARG A 47 6.81 -9.38 9.67
CA ARG A 47 5.53 -8.71 9.40
C ARG A 47 4.48 -9.00 10.46
N ALA A 48 4.38 -10.27 10.91
CA ALA A 48 3.45 -10.65 11.97
C ALA A 48 3.75 -9.91 13.28
N ILE A 49 5.02 -9.81 13.67
CA ILE A 49 5.44 -9.04 14.86
C ILE A 49 5.08 -7.56 14.71
N LEU A 50 5.41 -6.94 13.56
CA LEU A 50 5.05 -5.54 13.30
C LEU A 50 3.54 -5.31 13.39
N SER A 51 2.72 -6.20 12.82
CA SER A 51 1.26 -6.12 12.88
C SER A 51 0.72 -6.14 14.32
N LEU A 52 1.31 -6.93 15.20
CA LEU A 52 0.94 -6.93 16.63
C LEU A 52 1.31 -5.60 17.31
N LEU A 53 2.48 -5.05 16.99
CA LEU A 53 2.98 -3.82 17.60
C LEU A 53 2.27 -2.55 17.10
N VAL A 54 1.48 -2.62 16.02
CA VAL A 54 0.62 -1.50 15.59
C VAL A 54 -0.41 -1.14 16.66
N ALA A 55 -0.99 -2.14 17.31
CA ALA A 55 -2.04 -1.91 18.30
C ALA A 55 -1.48 -1.42 19.64
N ASN A 56 -0.42 -2.06 20.15
CA ASN A 56 0.14 -1.77 21.46
C ASN A 56 1.60 -2.24 21.55
N GLN A 57 2.36 -1.61 22.47
CA GLN A 57 3.66 -2.16 22.87
C GLN A 57 3.51 -3.51 23.55
N GLN A 58 4.45 -4.42 23.32
CA GLN A 58 4.40 -5.77 23.84
C GLN A 58 5.77 -6.28 24.29
N SER A 59 5.77 -7.17 25.27
CA SER A 59 6.95 -7.93 25.68
C SER A 59 7.18 -9.14 24.77
N VAL A 60 8.40 -9.71 24.81
CA VAL A 60 8.74 -10.92 24.06
C VAL A 60 7.77 -12.06 24.37
N GLY A 61 7.42 -12.27 25.64
CA GLY A 61 6.52 -13.35 26.05
C GLY A 61 5.07 -13.15 25.59
N GLU A 62 4.61 -11.93 25.41
CA GLU A 62 3.29 -11.64 24.83
C GLU A 62 3.27 -11.96 23.33
N ILE A 63 4.31 -11.55 22.59
CA ILE A 63 4.48 -11.85 21.18
C ILE A 63 4.59 -13.35 20.94
N GLU A 64 5.40 -14.06 21.76
CA GLU A 64 5.55 -15.51 21.74
C GLU A 64 4.19 -16.23 21.83
N ARG A 65 3.40 -15.85 22.82
CA ARG A 65 2.07 -16.46 23.04
C ARG A 65 1.10 -16.19 21.90
N GLN A 66 1.06 -14.95 21.38
CA GLN A 66 0.13 -14.57 20.33
C GLN A 66 0.48 -15.18 18.96
N LEU A 67 1.76 -15.23 18.63
CA LEU A 67 2.22 -15.78 17.35
C LEU A 67 2.56 -17.28 17.42
N ARG A 68 2.52 -17.89 18.61
CA ARG A 68 2.92 -19.28 18.86
C ARG A 68 4.31 -19.61 18.33
N MET A 69 5.23 -18.65 18.48
CA MET A 69 6.61 -18.79 18.05
C MET A 69 7.51 -18.97 19.28
N PRO A 70 8.55 -19.84 19.22
CA PRO A 70 9.50 -19.98 20.32
C PRO A 70 10.20 -18.64 20.64
N GLN A 71 10.42 -18.37 21.92
CA GLN A 71 11.05 -17.14 22.41
C GLN A 71 12.39 -16.80 21.71
N PRO A 72 13.30 -17.77 21.45
CA PRO A 72 14.54 -17.48 20.73
C PRO A 72 14.30 -16.94 19.33
N THR A 73 13.27 -17.45 18.64
CA THR A 73 12.87 -17.01 17.30
C THR A 73 12.33 -15.58 17.35
N VAL A 74 11.42 -15.29 18.28
CA VAL A 74 10.89 -13.93 18.49
C VAL A 74 12.03 -12.95 18.76
N SER A 75 12.94 -13.32 19.68
CA SER A 75 14.07 -12.48 20.06
C SER A 75 15.02 -12.19 18.88
N LYS A 76 15.25 -13.17 18.00
CA LYS A 76 16.02 -13.00 16.78
C LYS A 76 15.36 -11.99 15.82
N HIS A 77 14.07 -12.13 15.60
CA HIS A 77 13.34 -11.20 14.71
C HIS A 77 13.26 -9.79 15.29
N LEU A 78 13.00 -9.65 16.59
CA LEU A 78 13.00 -8.35 17.27
C LEU A 78 14.36 -7.65 17.22
N ARG A 79 15.45 -8.41 17.28
CA ARG A 79 16.79 -7.85 17.11
C ARG A 79 16.97 -7.25 15.73
N VAL A 80 16.62 -7.98 14.67
CA VAL A 80 16.70 -7.49 13.28
C VAL A 80 15.82 -6.26 13.08
N LEU A 81 14.58 -6.30 13.58
CA LEU A 81 13.65 -5.17 13.50
C LEU A 81 14.17 -3.93 14.23
N ARG A 82 14.86 -4.12 15.37
CA ARG A 82 15.44 -3.01 16.13
C ARG A 82 16.67 -2.44 15.44
N GLU A 83 17.55 -3.29 14.92
CA GLU A 83 18.75 -2.86 14.17
C GLU A 83 18.38 -2.09 12.91
N ALA A 84 17.27 -2.46 12.26
CA ALA A 84 16.72 -1.77 11.10
C ALA A 84 15.81 -0.57 11.46
N GLY A 85 15.64 -0.25 12.74
CA GLY A 85 14.89 0.93 13.19
C GLY A 85 13.37 0.81 13.16
N PHE A 86 12.79 -0.38 12.89
CA PHE A 86 11.33 -0.60 12.88
C PHE A 86 10.72 -0.65 14.28
N VAL A 87 11.49 -1.05 15.26
CA VAL A 87 11.05 -1.12 16.63
C VAL A 87 12.09 -0.53 17.56
N GLU A 88 11.63 -0.02 18.69
CA GLU A 88 12.48 0.33 19.80
C GLU A 88 12.07 -0.45 21.05
N SER A 89 12.94 -0.51 22.04
CA SER A 89 12.64 -1.20 23.30
C SER A 89 12.87 -0.30 24.48
N THR A 90 11.94 -0.33 25.41
CA THR A 90 12.03 0.31 26.74
C THR A 90 12.03 -0.75 27.82
N VAL A 91 12.66 -0.45 28.93
CA VAL A 91 12.63 -1.31 30.13
C VAL A 91 11.58 -0.74 31.05
N ASP A 92 10.59 -1.57 31.36
CA ASP A 92 9.56 -1.28 32.34
C ASP A 92 9.64 -2.33 33.48
N ALA A 93 10.16 -1.91 34.62
CA ALA A 93 10.51 -2.78 35.73
C ALA A 93 11.42 -3.94 35.29
N GLN A 94 10.92 -5.20 35.35
CA GLN A 94 11.67 -6.40 34.93
C GLN A 94 11.36 -6.83 33.49
N ARG A 95 10.53 -6.06 32.74
CA ARG A 95 10.11 -6.41 31.39
C ARG A 95 10.72 -5.47 30.35
N ARG A 96 11.11 -6.03 29.24
CA ARG A 96 11.46 -5.25 28.06
C ARG A 96 10.25 -5.21 27.13
N LEU A 97 9.73 -4.00 26.92
CA LEU A 97 8.61 -3.73 26.02
C LEU A 97 9.13 -3.23 24.71
N TYR A 98 8.55 -3.72 23.63
CA TYR A 98 8.86 -3.30 22.26
C TYR A 98 7.69 -2.49 21.71
N ARG A 99 7.98 -1.39 21.04
CA ARG A 99 7.00 -0.56 20.35
C ARG A 99 7.43 -0.30 18.91
N LEU A 100 6.45 -0.11 18.04
CA LEU A 100 6.66 0.23 16.65
C LEU A 100 7.23 1.64 16.53
N ARG A 101 8.16 1.81 15.60
CA ARG A 101 8.61 3.10 15.11
C ARG A 101 8.01 3.31 13.72
N PRO A 102 7.29 4.41 13.46
CA PRO A 102 6.59 4.63 12.20
C PRO A 102 7.50 5.00 11.03
N GLU A 103 8.70 5.56 11.30
CA GLU A 103 9.54 6.20 10.30
C GLU A 103 9.87 5.29 9.10
N PRO A 104 10.34 4.02 9.26
CA PRO A 104 10.63 3.16 8.12
C PRO A 104 9.38 2.79 7.31
N LEU A 105 8.21 2.70 7.96
CA LEU A 105 6.95 2.44 7.27
C LEU A 105 6.45 3.66 6.51
N MET A 106 6.70 4.87 7.01
CA MET A 106 6.41 6.12 6.29
C MET A 106 7.28 6.26 5.03
N GLU A 107 8.54 5.82 5.09
CA GLU A 107 9.43 5.78 3.92
C GLU A 107 8.88 4.83 2.84
N LEU A 108 8.45 3.64 3.25
CA LEU A 108 7.80 2.67 2.35
C LEU A 108 6.51 3.24 1.74
N ASP A 109 5.68 3.89 2.56
CA ASP A 109 4.44 4.52 2.11
C ASP A 109 4.69 5.62 1.08
N ALA A 110 5.72 6.45 1.29
CA ALA A 110 6.14 7.48 0.34
C ALA A 110 6.62 6.88 -0.99
N TRP A 111 7.35 5.77 -0.94
CA TRP A 111 7.76 5.04 -2.14
C TRP A 111 6.56 4.44 -2.89
N LEU A 112 5.55 3.93 -2.16
CA LEU A 112 4.33 3.36 -2.76
C LEU A 112 3.37 4.42 -3.33
N ALA A 113 3.47 5.68 -2.96
CA ALA A 113 2.53 6.72 -3.33
C ALA A 113 2.29 6.88 -4.85
N PRO A 114 3.30 6.82 -5.75
CA PRO A 114 3.08 6.85 -7.20
C PRO A 114 2.26 5.65 -7.70
N PHE A 115 2.51 4.46 -7.15
CA PHE A 115 1.82 3.22 -7.54
C PHE A 115 0.37 3.24 -7.08
N ARG A 116 0.07 3.77 -5.89
CA ARG A 116 -1.32 3.93 -5.41
C ARG A 116 -2.14 4.79 -6.37
N ARG A 117 -1.60 5.92 -6.84
CA ARG A 117 -2.28 6.78 -7.82
C ARG A 117 -2.54 6.06 -9.14
N PHE A 118 -1.59 5.24 -9.59
CA PHE A 118 -1.77 4.42 -10.78
C PHE A 118 -2.92 3.41 -10.61
N TRP A 119 -2.97 2.70 -9.50
CA TRP A 119 -4.04 1.72 -9.21
C TRP A 119 -5.41 2.38 -9.03
N SER A 120 -5.47 3.49 -8.31
CA SER A 120 -6.72 4.24 -8.11
C SER A 120 -7.35 4.62 -9.46
N ALA A 121 -6.57 5.19 -10.38
CA ALA A 121 -7.05 5.54 -11.70
C ALA A 121 -7.56 4.33 -12.51
N HIS A 122 -6.94 3.16 -12.35
CA HIS A 122 -7.37 1.92 -13.00
C HIS A 122 -8.66 1.37 -12.40
N ILE A 123 -8.81 1.41 -11.09
CA ILE A 123 -10.03 0.98 -10.38
C ILE A 123 -11.20 1.88 -10.80
N ASP A 124 -11.04 3.20 -10.77
CA ASP A 124 -12.07 4.15 -11.20
C ASP A 124 -12.49 3.95 -12.67
N ALA A 125 -11.55 3.58 -13.53
CA ALA A 125 -11.84 3.26 -14.93
C ALA A 125 -12.65 1.97 -15.07
N LEU A 126 -12.35 0.94 -14.28
CA LEU A 126 -13.05 -0.33 -14.25
C LEU A 126 -14.47 -0.17 -13.70
N GLU A 127 -14.66 0.56 -12.61
CA GLU A 127 -15.97 0.87 -12.04
C GLU A 127 -16.86 1.55 -13.07
N ARG A 128 -16.37 2.60 -13.73
CA ARG A 128 -17.10 3.27 -14.82
C ARG A 128 -17.41 2.36 -16.00
N HIS A 129 -16.60 1.35 -16.25
CA HIS A 129 -16.87 0.36 -17.30
C HIS A 129 -18.00 -0.58 -16.89
N LEU A 130 -17.99 -1.09 -15.67
CA LEU A 130 -19.00 -1.96 -15.10
C LEU A 130 -20.36 -1.27 -15.03
N ASP A 131 -20.41 -0.03 -14.57
CA ASP A 131 -21.64 0.76 -14.52
C ASP A 131 -22.29 0.91 -15.90
N ARG A 132 -21.48 1.17 -16.94
CA ARG A 132 -21.96 1.24 -18.32
C ARG A 132 -22.52 -0.09 -18.82
N MET A 133 -21.90 -1.21 -18.47
CA MET A 133 -22.38 -2.55 -18.83
C MET A 133 -23.72 -2.87 -18.13
N ASP A 134 -23.85 -2.51 -16.86
CA ASP A 134 -25.07 -2.70 -16.09
C ASP A 134 -26.23 -1.87 -16.64
N GLU A 135 -25.97 -0.61 -16.99
CA GLU A 135 -26.98 0.24 -17.64
C GLU A 135 -27.42 -0.31 -19.00
N ALA A 136 -26.50 -0.79 -19.81
CA ALA A 136 -26.81 -1.41 -21.11
C ALA A 136 -27.67 -2.67 -20.93
N THR A 137 -27.37 -3.48 -19.93
CA THR A 137 -28.13 -4.69 -19.60
C THR A 137 -29.53 -4.38 -19.10
N ARG A 138 -29.68 -3.34 -18.24
CA ARG A 138 -31.00 -2.85 -17.77
C ARG A 138 -31.84 -2.30 -18.92
N LYS A 139 -31.24 -1.56 -19.85
CA LYS A 139 -31.93 -1.03 -21.04
C LYS A 139 -32.42 -2.16 -21.97
N ARG A 140 -31.62 -3.23 -22.12
CA ARG A 140 -32.01 -4.42 -22.91
C ARG A 140 -33.22 -5.15 -22.30
N LYS A 141 -33.24 -5.32 -20.97
CA LYS A 141 -34.35 -5.96 -20.24
C LYS A 141 -35.66 -5.13 -20.26
N LYS A 142 -35.55 -3.80 -20.42
CA LYS A 142 -36.74 -2.90 -20.47
C LYS A 142 -37.37 -2.74 -21.86
N LYS A 143 -36.74 -3.25 -22.93
CA LYS A 143 -37.35 -3.19 -24.27
C LYS A 143 -38.51 -4.16 -24.34
N PRO A 144 -39.78 -3.68 -24.53
CA PRO A 144 -40.92 -4.58 -24.62
C PRO A 144 -40.78 -5.44 -25.86
N VAL A 145 -41.03 -6.74 -25.68
CA VAL A 145 -41.13 -7.69 -26.78
C VAL A 145 -42.40 -7.33 -27.55
N THR A 146 -42.28 -6.61 -28.66
CA THR A 146 -43.36 -6.38 -29.61
C THR A 146 -43.70 -7.74 -30.23
N ARG A 147 -44.77 -8.40 -29.76
CA ARG A 147 -45.34 -9.57 -30.42
C ARG A 147 -45.90 -9.14 -31.79
N PRO A 148 -45.51 -9.80 -32.88
CA PRO A 148 -46.13 -9.52 -34.17
C PRO A 148 -47.64 -9.85 -34.10
N ARG A 149 -48.46 -8.89 -34.49
CA ARG A 149 -49.92 -9.07 -34.64
C ARG A 149 -50.15 -10.12 -35.71
N ARG A 150 -50.67 -11.26 -35.33
CA ARG A 150 -51.14 -12.24 -36.33
C ARG A 150 -52.41 -11.66 -36.96
N GLU A 151 -52.32 -11.26 -38.21
CA GLU A 151 -53.48 -11.03 -39.04
C GLU A 151 -54.07 -12.38 -39.43
N PHE A 152 -55.24 -12.68 -38.93
CA PHE A 152 -56.05 -13.76 -39.43
C PHE A 152 -56.93 -13.21 -40.57
N ASN A 153 -56.73 -13.76 -41.74
CA ASN A 153 -57.62 -13.59 -42.91
C ASN A 153 -58.60 -14.73 -42.94
#